data_8af0e33b41cc1e0a06ffefab746939b9
#
_entry.id   8af0e33b41cc1e0a06ffefab746939b9
#
_cell.length_a   1.000
_cell.length_b   1.000
_cell.length_c   1.000
_cell.angle_alpha   90.00
_cell.angle_beta   90.00
_cell.angle_gamma   90.00
#
_symmetry.space_group_name_H-M   'P 1'
#
loop_
_entity.id
_entity.type
_entity.pdbx_description
1 polymer ?
#
loop_
_entity_poly.entity_id
_entity_poly.type
_entity_poly.pdbx_seq_one_letter_code
_entity_poly.pdbx_strand_id
1 'polypeptide(L)'
;TAFIGLAGMNVARDEARLRAALPYARIHADDDRPACVVGALGEGVAGWLLAIGTGTIVAATDGTAYRYVGSWGFHLADQGSGAWLGRGALDFALQCHDRVLPHSDLTRALLADFGDDPEALVSFSLTAQPGDYAAFAPKVIAAAEAGDRHAQALMQEGAAYYLRALKALDFAPGDPLCLLGGIGPHYARYLPEDHLSGLIAARGTALDGAFHLVCKAAAEEVLP
;
A
#
# COMPACT_ATOMS: atom_id res chain seq x y z
N THR A 1 4.20 15.22 24.37
CA THR A 1 3.80 15.37 22.96
C THR A 1 3.65 14.00 22.34
N ALA A 2 2.66 13.80 21.50
CA ALA A 2 2.46 12.58 20.71
C ALA A 2 2.25 12.94 19.24
N PHE A 3 2.75 12.12 18.33
CA PHE A 3 2.39 12.11 16.91
C PHE A 3 1.49 10.90 16.65
N ILE A 4 0.41 11.09 15.92
CA ILE A 4 -0.58 10.05 15.60
C ILE A 4 -0.83 10.10 14.11
N GLY A 5 -0.35 9.09 13.40
CA GLY A 5 -0.62 8.87 11.98
C GLY A 5 -1.66 7.76 11.82
N LEU A 6 -2.80 8.05 11.21
CA LEU A 6 -3.88 7.09 10.99
C LEU A 6 -4.30 7.06 9.54
N ALA A 7 -4.34 5.85 8.96
CA ALA A 7 -4.86 5.66 7.61
C ALA A 7 -6.29 6.22 7.45
N GLY A 8 -6.50 7.04 6.43
CA GLY A 8 -7.80 7.64 6.13
C GLY A 8 -8.25 8.73 7.12
N MET A 9 -7.35 9.24 7.94
CA MET A 9 -7.65 10.32 8.86
C MET A 9 -7.99 11.61 8.11
N ASN A 10 -9.08 12.24 8.52
CA ASN A 10 -9.37 13.63 8.18
C ASN A 10 -9.03 14.50 9.41
N VAL A 11 -7.89 15.19 9.36
CA VAL A 11 -7.35 15.97 10.49
C VAL A 11 -8.39 16.94 11.05
N ALA A 12 -9.05 17.71 10.19
CA ALA A 12 -10.04 18.72 10.62
C ALA A 12 -11.24 18.11 11.36
N ARG A 13 -11.63 16.88 10.99
CA ARG A 13 -12.78 16.18 11.60
C ARG A 13 -12.41 15.39 12.84
N ASP A 14 -11.26 14.72 12.80
CA ASP A 14 -10.93 13.65 13.75
C ASP A 14 -10.01 14.11 14.88
N GLU A 15 -9.29 15.23 14.73
CA GLU A 15 -8.35 15.73 15.73
C GLU A 15 -8.99 15.99 17.09
N ALA A 16 -10.16 16.61 17.12
CA ALA A 16 -10.87 16.89 18.38
C ALA A 16 -11.25 15.61 19.14
N ARG A 17 -11.62 14.55 18.42
CA ARG A 17 -11.94 13.22 18.99
C ARG A 17 -10.69 12.55 19.55
N LEU A 18 -9.55 12.65 18.85
CA LEU A 18 -8.28 12.12 19.34
C LEU A 18 -7.82 12.83 20.61
N ARG A 19 -7.90 14.16 20.64
CA ARG A 19 -7.55 14.96 21.82
C ARG A 19 -8.40 14.60 23.04
N ALA A 20 -9.70 14.31 22.84
CA ALA A 20 -10.60 13.91 23.90
C ALA A 20 -10.38 12.47 24.40
N ALA A 21 -9.91 11.58 23.52
CA ALA A 21 -9.77 10.15 23.81
C ALA A 21 -8.39 9.76 24.38
N LEU A 22 -7.36 10.59 24.22
CA LEU A 22 -5.99 10.22 24.54
C LEU A 22 -5.39 11.07 25.67
N PRO A 23 -4.61 10.47 26.59
CA PRO A 23 -4.08 11.13 27.79
C PRO A 23 -2.85 12.00 27.53
N TYR A 24 -2.69 12.54 26.32
CA TYR A 24 -1.54 13.36 25.97
C TYR A 24 -1.89 14.85 25.98
N ALA A 25 -1.05 15.65 26.63
CA ALA A 25 -1.25 17.11 26.71
C ALA A 25 -1.14 17.78 25.32
N ARG A 26 -0.34 17.21 24.43
CA ARG A 26 -0.15 17.71 23.06
C ARG A 26 -0.20 16.55 22.08
N ILE A 27 -1.00 16.71 21.03
CA ILE A 27 -1.20 15.73 19.97
C ILE A 27 -1.01 16.44 18.64
N HIS A 28 -0.09 15.91 17.83
CA HIS A 28 0.01 16.19 16.40
C HIS A 28 -0.61 15.01 15.69
N ALA A 29 -1.68 15.26 14.97
CA ALA A 29 -2.42 14.23 14.26
C ALA A 29 -2.36 14.49 12.77
N ASP A 30 -2.05 13.45 12.00
CA ASP A 30 -2.01 13.49 10.53
C ASP A 30 -2.46 12.13 9.97
N ASP A 31 -2.57 12.01 8.65
CA ASP A 31 -2.65 10.69 8.06
C ASP A 31 -1.31 9.94 8.21
N ASP A 32 -1.28 8.65 7.85
CA ASP A 32 -0.10 7.80 8.04
C ASP A 32 1.00 8.01 6.98
N ARG A 33 0.70 8.72 5.88
CA ARG A 33 1.61 8.90 4.74
C ARG A 33 2.87 9.67 5.07
N PRO A 34 2.85 10.83 5.76
CA PRO A 34 4.08 11.54 6.12
C PRO A 34 5.02 10.70 6.98
N ALA A 35 4.49 9.97 7.96
CA ALA A 35 5.29 9.09 8.79
C ALA A 35 5.93 7.94 7.96
N CYS A 36 5.19 7.39 7.01
CA CYS A 36 5.71 6.36 6.11
C CYS A 36 6.85 6.90 5.23
N VAL A 37 6.68 8.10 4.65
CA VAL A 37 7.72 8.73 3.81
C VAL A 37 8.98 9.05 4.61
N VAL A 38 8.82 9.70 5.77
CA VAL A 38 9.98 10.07 6.63
C VAL A 38 10.69 8.82 7.15
N GLY A 39 9.96 7.79 7.54
CA GLY A 39 10.57 6.53 7.98
C GLY A 39 11.35 5.84 6.86
N ALA A 40 10.79 5.78 5.67
CA ALA A 40 11.42 5.10 4.54
C ALA A 40 12.61 5.87 3.96
N LEU A 41 12.47 7.17 3.70
CA LEU A 41 13.46 7.97 2.99
C LEU A 41 14.38 8.76 3.94
N GLY A 42 13.92 9.08 5.15
CA GLY A 42 14.56 9.98 6.09
C GLY A 42 14.02 11.41 5.99
N GLU A 43 14.11 12.16 7.07
CA GLU A 43 13.70 13.56 7.11
C GLU A 43 14.61 14.41 6.21
N GLY A 44 14.02 15.31 5.44
CA GLY A 44 14.75 16.21 4.53
C GLY A 44 15.37 15.55 3.31
N VAL A 45 15.07 14.27 3.04
CA VAL A 45 15.65 13.52 1.92
C VAL A 45 14.65 13.43 0.77
N ALA A 46 15.06 13.91 -0.41
CA ALA A 46 14.27 13.79 -1.62
C ALA A 46 14.23 12.34 -2.13
N GLY A 47 13.09 11.92 -2.68
CA GLY A 47 12.93 10.58 -3.27
C GLY A 47 11.47 10.20 -3.50
N TRP A 48 11.29 8.99 -4.02
CA TRP A 48 10.01 8.39 -4.32
C TRP A 48 9.80 7.12 -3.50
N LEU A 49 8.56 6.87 -3.11
CA LEU A 49 8.16 5.74 -2.28
C LEU A 49 6.97 5.01 -2.91
N LEU A 50 7.10 3.71 -3.05
CA LEU A 50 5.98 2.77 -3.23
C LEU A 50 5.90 1.90 -1.97
N ALA A 51 5.03 2.26 -1.03
CA ALA A 51 4.77 1.43 0.15
C ALA A 51 3.51 0.62 -0.09
N ILE A 52 3.67 -0.71 -0.25
CA ILE A 52 2.62 -1.61 -0.70
C ILE A 52 2.43 -2.73 0.33
N GLY A 53 1.31 -2.67 1.02
CA GLY A 53 0.85 -3.63 2.02
C GLY A 53 -0.61 -4.01 1.77
N THR A 54 -1.45 -3.98 2.80
CA THR A 54 -2.91 -4.12 2.67
C THR A 54 -3.50 -3.08 1.73
N GLY A 55 -3.10 -1.81 1.90
CA GLY A 55 -3.32 -0.70 0.97
C GLY A 55 -2.02 -0.29 0.28
N THR A 56 -2.02 0.89 -0.35
CA THR A 56 -0.84 1.42 -1.02
C THR A 56 -0.64 2.91 -0.77
N ILE A 57 0.61 3.32 -0.64
CA ILE A 57 1.04 4.71 -0.62
C ILE A 57 2.01 4.91 -1.78
N VAL A 58 1.69 5.82 -2.70
CA VAL A 58 2.61 6.29 -3.73
C VAL A 58 2.93 7.74 -3.44
N ALA A 59 4.18 8.03 -3.15
CA ALA A 59 4.61 9.33 -2.68
C ALA A 59 5.88 9.80 -3.37
N ALA A 60 6.06 11.12 -3.44
CA ALA A 60 7.32 11.78 -3.75
C ALA A 60 7.54 12.93 -2.77
N THR A 61 8.80 13.20 -2.48
CA THR A 61 9.20 14.37 -1.68
C THR A 61 10.48 14.98 -2.25
N ASP A 62 10.56 16.29 -2.17
CA ASP A 62 11.78 17.06 -2.45
C ASP A 62 12.63 17.29 -1.15
N GLY A 63 12.22 16.65 -0.05
CA GLY A 63 12.80 16.83 1.28
C GLY A 63 12.04 17.83 2.16
N THR A 64 11.11 18.61 1.59
CA THR A 64 10.32 19.62 2.31
C THR A 64 8.82 19.40 2.15
N ALA A 65 8.37 19.20 0.93
CA ALA A 65 6.98 18.97 0.59
C ALA A 65 6.73 17.52 0.18
N TYR A 66 5.53 17.04 0.47
CA TYR A 66 5.08 15.70 0.07
C TYR A 66 4.03 15.80 -1.02
N ARG A 67 4.14 14.93 -2.03
CA ARG A 67 3.13 14.74 -3.08
C ARG A 67 2.69 13.29 -3.08
N TYR A 68 1.40 13.05 -3.27
CA TYR A 68 0.81 11.71 -3.22
C TYR A 68 -0.06 11.45 -4.44
N VAL A 69 -0.11 10.20 -4.88
CA VAL A 69 -1.02 9.72 -5.92
C VAL A 69 -1.75 8.48 -5.41
N GLY A 70 -3.06 8.41 -5.65
CA GLY A 70 -3.89 7.30 -5.17
C GLY A 70 -4.12 7.36 -3.67
N SER A 71 -4.07 6.19 -2.99
CA SER A 71 -4.29 6.06 -1.54
C SER A 71 -5.68 6.55 -1.09
N TRP A 72 -6.71 6.38 -1.94
CA TRP A 72 -8.10 6.75 -1.62
C TRP A 72 -8.89 5.62 -0.99
N GLY A 73 -8.20 4.56 -0.59
CA GLY A 73 -8.77 3.40 0.06
C GLY A 73 -9.28 2.32 -0.89
N PHE A 74 -9.44 1.13 -0.35
CA PHE A 74 -9.72 -0.12 -1.06
C PHE A 74 -10.92 -0.08 -2.01
N HIS A 75 -11.99 0.63 -1.65
CA HIS A 75 -13.22 0.65 -2.46
C HIS A 75 -13.09 1.45 -3.76
N LEU A 76 -12.20 2.44 -3.81
CA LEU A 76 -12.05 3.36 -4.93
C LEU A 76 -10.65 3.32 -5.57
N ALA A 77 -9.67 2.87 -4.81
CA ALA A 77 -8.26 2.94 -5.19
C ALA A 77 -7.47 1.72 -4.69
N ASP A 78 -6.21 1.96 -4.28
CA ASP A 78 -5.26 0.98 -3.78
C ASP A 78 -4.92 -0.12 -4.81
N GLN A 79 -4.92 0.24 -6.09
CA GLN A 79 -4.55 -0.66 -7.17
C GLN A 79 -3.15 -1.24 -6.92
N GLY A 80 -3.03 -2.56 -7.09
CA GLY A 80 -1.79 -3.30 -6.84
C GLY A 80 -1.52 -3.61 -5.37
N SER A 81 -2.33 -3.13 -4.42
CA SER A 81 -2.22 -3.50 -3.00
C SER A 81 -2.60 -4.95 -2.74
N GLY A 82 -2.30 -5.46 -1.53
CA GLY A 82 -2.70 -6.79 -1.13
C GLY A 82 -4.19 -7.02 -1.16
N ALA A 83 -4.97 -6.05 -0.71
CA ALA A 83 -6.42 -6.14 -0.75
C ALA A 83 -6.94 -6.16 -2.20
N TRP A 84 -6.38 -5.33 -3.06
CA TRP A 84 -6.74 -5.30 -4.48
C TRP A 84 -6.37 -6.61 -5.19
N LEU A 85 -5.18 -7.16 -4.94
CA LEU A 85 -4.74 -8.45 -5.49
C LEU A 85 -5.65 -9.59 -5.04
N GLY A 86 -5.97 -9.65 -3.74
CA GLY A 86 -6.85 -10.68 -3.20
C GLY A 86 -8.25 -10.60 -3.79
N ARG A 87 -8.85 -9.40 -3.86
CA ARG A 87 -10.17 -9.21 -4.48
C ARG A 87 -10.17 -9.62 -5.95
N GLY A 88 -9.15 -9.19 -6.71
CA GLY A 88 -9.05 -9.53 -8.13
C GLY A 88 -8.87 -11.04 -8.36
N ALA A 89 -8.13 -11.72 -7.48
CA ALA A 89 -7.96 -13.17 -7.56
C ALA A 89 -9.27 -13.94 -7.27
N LEU A 90 -10.07 -13.47 -6.30
CA LEU A 90 -11.40 -14.03 -6.03
C LEU A 90 -12.37 -13.77 -7.18
N ASP A 91 -12.32 -12.59 -7.82
CA ASP A 91 -13.08 -12.29 -9.03
C ASP A 91 -12.72 -13.25 -10.19
N PHE A 92 -11.42 -13.48 -10.43
CA PHE A 92 -10.99 -14.48 -11.41
C PHE A 92 -11.47 -15.89 -11.07
N ALA A 93 -11.48 -16.26 -9.80
CA ALA A 93 -11.98 -17.56 -9.37
C ALA A 93 -13.47 -17.75 -9.74
N LEU A 94 -14.31 -16.73 -9.53
CA LEU A 94 -15.73 -16.74 -9.92
C LEU A 94 -15.90 -16.76 -11.44
N GLN A 95 -15.15 -15.96 -12.19
CA GLN A 95 -15.21 -15.98 -13.66
C GLN A 95 -14.82 -17.35 -14.24
N CYS A 96 -13.86 -18.03 -13.58
CA CYS A 96 -13.50 -19.40 -13.95
C CYS A 96 -14.60 -20.41 -13.58
N HIS A 97 -15.25 -20.26 -12.41
CA HIS A 97 -16.40 -21.07 -12.02
C HIS A 97 -17.53 -20.96 -13.07
N ASP A 98 -17.82 -19.74 -13.52
CA ASP A 98 -18.83 -19.44 -14.53
C ASP A 98 -18.39 -19.81 -15.96
N ARG A 99 -17.17 -20.36 -16.14
CA ARG A 99 -16.59 -20.74 -17.43
C ARG A 99 -16.38 -19.56 -18.40
N VAL A 100 -16.36 -18.33 -17.90
CA VAL A 100 -15.96 -17.14 -18.66
C VAL A 100 -14.48 -17.20 -18.97
N LEU A 101 -13.68 -17.67 -18.00
CA LEU A 101 -12.25 -17.90 -18.14
C LEU A 101 -11.90 -19.36 -17.83
N PRO A 102 -10.81 -19.88 -18.40
CA PRO A 102 -10.34 -21.21 -18.02
C PRO A 102 -9.61 -21.16 -16.68
N HIS A 103 -9.84 -22.16 -15.83
CA HIS A 103 -9.18 -22.30 -14.53
C HIS A 103 -7.65 -22.34 -14.62
N SER A 104 -7.01 -21.81 -13.60
CA SER A 104 -5.62 -22.05 -13.24
C SER A 104 -5.54 -22.77 -11.88
N ASP A 105 -4.32 -23.10 -11.44
CA ASP A 105 -4.13 -23.70 -10.13
C ASP A 105 -4.51 -22.74 -8.99
N LEU A 106 -4.20 -21.44 -9.16
CA LEU A 106 -4.62 -20.41 -8.21
C LEU A 106 -6.14 -20.35 -8.07
N THR A 107 -6.87 -20.27 -9.19
CA THR A 107 -8.33 -20.12 -9.14
C THR A 107 -9.04 -21.35 -8.56
N ARG A 108 -8.50 -22.56 -8.77
CA ARG A 108 -8.99 -23.78 -8.11
C ARG A 108 -8.71 -23.77 -6.62
N ALA A 109 -7.49 -23.40 -6.22
CA ALA A 109 -7.12 -23.32 -4.80
C ALA A 109 -7.96 -22.30 -4.04
N LEU A 110 -8.28 -21.16 -4.67
CA LEU A 110 -9.12 -20.14 -4.07
C LEU A 110 -10.57 -20.62 -3.89
N LEU A 111 -11.17 -21.31 -4.88
CA LEU A 111 -12.50 -21.89 -4.71
C LEU A 111 -12.52 -22.96 -3.61
N ALA A 112 -11.49 -23.82 -3.56
CA ALA A 112 -11.38 -24.86 -2.53
C ALA A 112 -11.28 -24.25 -1.10
N ASP A 113 -10.68 -23.07 -0.91
CA ASP A 113 -10.69 -22.35 0.37
C ASP A 113 -12.12 -22.03 0.85
N PHE A 114 -13.08 -21.95 -0.06
CA PHE A 114 -14.50 -21.72 0.20
C PHE A 114 -15.36 -23.00 0.02
N GLY A 115 -14.72 -24.18 0.02
CA GLY A 115 -15.42 -25.47 -0.12
C GLY A 115 -16.00 -25.72 -1.51
N ASP A 116 -15.42 -25.10 -2.55
CA ASP A 116 -15.92 -25.10 -3.94
C ASP A 116 -17.35 -24.51 -4.06
N ASP A 117 -17.74 -23.68 -3.08
CA ASP A 117 -19.04 -23.03 -3.03
C ASP A 117 -18.93 -21.53 -3.36
N PRO A 118 -19.36 -21.06 -4.52
CA PRO A 118 -19.33 -19.65 -4.88
C PRO A 118 -20.21 -18.77 -3.97
N GLU A 119 -21.28 -19.32 -3.38
CA GLU A 119 -22.13 -18.55 -2.44
C GLU A 119 -21.41 -18.29 -1.12
N ALA A 120 -20.53 -19.19 -0.66
CA ALA A 120 -19.67 -18.96 0.48
C ALA A 120 -18.69 -17.79 0.22
N LEU A 121 -18.14 -17.70 -1.00
CA LEU A 121 -17.28 -16.59 -1.40
C LEU A 121 -18.06 -15.26 -1.45
N VAL A 122 -19.29 -15.25 -1.97
CA VAL A 122 -20.18 -14.08 -1.93
C VAL A 122 -20.45 -13.67 -0.48
N SER A 123 -20.80 -14.63 0.37
CA SER A 123 -21.06 -14.37 1.80
C SER A 123 -19.85 -13.76 2.51
N PHE A 124 -18.64 -14.24 2.24
CA PHE A 124 -17.38 -13.63 2.69
C PHE A 124 -17.30 -12.17 2.25
N SER A 125 -17.55 -11.89 0.98
CA SER A 125 -17.39 -10.55 0.40
C SER A 125 -18.29 -9.48 1.01
N LEU A 126 -19.44 -9.87 1.57
CA LEU A 126 -20.41 -8.95 2.18
C LEU A 126 -19.92 -8.33 3.51
N THR A 127 -19.00 -9.00 4.18
CA THR A 127 -18.49 -8.57 5.50
C THR A 127 -16.99 -8.35 5.56
N ALA A 128 -16.27 -8.86 4.56
CA ALA A 128 -14.82 -8.81 4.49
C ALA A 128 -14.28 -7.37 4.48
N GLN A 129 -13.27 -7.15 5.29
CA GLN A 129 -12.51 -5.90 5.36
C GLN A 129 -11.28 -5.99 4.42
N PRO A 130 -10.64 -4.88 4.10
CA PRO A 130 -9.45 -4.89 3.23
C PRO A 130 -8.36 -5.88 3.66
N GLY A 131 -8.17 -6.05 4.98
CA GLY A 131 -7.22 -7.02 5.54
C GLY A 131 -7.55 -8.48 5.19
N ASP A 132 -8.85 -8.82 5.14
CA ASP A 132 -9.31 -10.17 4.80
C ASP A 132 -9.00 -10.51 3.35
N TYR A 133 -9.17 -9.55 2.44
CA TYR A 133 -8.73 -9.70 1.04
C TYR A 133 -7.22 -9.77 0.92
N ALA A 134 -6.49 -8.94 1.65
CA ALA A 134 -5.03 -8.93 1.61
C ALA A 134 -4.40 -10.26 2.07
N ALA A 135 -5.11 -11.04 2.87
CA ALA A 135 -4.67 -12.37 3.28
C ALA A 135 -4.48 -13.35 2.09
N PHE A 136 -5.11 -13.09 0.95
CA PHE A 136 -4.90 -13.88 -0.27
C PHE A 136 -3.69 -13.44 -1.09
N ALA A 137 -3.14 -12.25 -0.85
CA ALA A 137 -2.02 -11.72 -1.64
C ALA A 137 -0.78 -12.63 -1.67
N PRO A 138 -0.35 -13.29 -0.57
CA PRO A 138 0.76 -14.24 -0.63
C PRO A 138 0.52 -15.40 -1.61
N LYS A 139 -0.72 -15.93 -1.71
CA LYS A 139 -1.07 -16.96 -2.68
C LYS A 139 -0.97 -16.44 -4.12
N VAL A 140 -1.44 -15.20 -4.37
CA VAL A 140 -1.35 -14.55 -5.68
C VAL A 140 0.11 -14.36 -6.09
N ILE A 141 0.96 -13.84 -5.20
CA ILE A 141 2.37 -13.62 -5.45
C ILE A 141 3.09 -14.94 -5.77
N ALA A 142 2.91 -15.96 -4.93
CA ALA A 142 3.52 -17.26 -5.15
C ALA A 142 3.06 -17.91 -6.47
N ALA A 143 1.76 -17.80 -6.81
CA ALA A 143 1.23 -18.29 -8.08
C ALA A 143 1.81 -17.51 -9.27
N ALA A 144 1.95 -16.19 -9.17
CA ALA A 144 2.56 -15.38 -10.23
C ALA A 144 4.03 -15.76 -10.46
N GLU A 145 4.77 -16.04 -9.40
CA GLU A 145 6.16 -16.52 -9.46
C GLU A 145 6.25 -17.92 -10.08
N ALA A 146 5.24 -18.77 -9.86
CA ALA A 146 5.11 -20.08 -10.48
C ALA A 146 4.58 -20.04 -11.93
N GLY A 147 4.25 -18.86 -12.47
CA GLY A 147 3.82 -18.70 -13.85
C GLY A 147 2.29 -18.78 -14.07
N ASP A 148 1.49 -18.73 -12.99
CA ASP A 148 0.03 -18.71 -13.11
C ASP A 148 -0.42 -17.44 -13.85
N ARG A 149 -1.18 -17.63 -14.94
CA ARG A 149 -1.57 -16.55 -15.85
C ARG A 149 -2.45 -15.47 -15.20
N HIS A 150 -3.38 -15.87 -14.32
CA HIS A 150 -4.29 -14.92 -13.66
C HIS A 150 -3.55 -14.10 -12.61
N ALA A 151 -2.67 -14.75 -11.85
CA ALA A 151 -1.81 -14.08 -10.89
C ALA A 151 -0.84 -13.10 -11.58
N GLN A 152 -0.20 -13.53 -12.70
CA GLN A 152 0.67 -12.64 -13.47
C GLN A 152 -0.08 -11.44 -14.04
N ALA A 153 -1.31 -11.62 -14.54
CA ALA A 153 -2.13 -10.53 -15.04
C ALA A 153 -2.40 -9.48 -13.94
N LEU A 154 -2.73 -9.90 -12.71
CA LEU A 154 -2.93 -9.00 -11.59
C LEU A 154 -1.63 -8.24 -11.23
N MET A 155 -0.51 -8.93 -11.13
CA MET A 155 0.78 -8.29 -10.82
C MET A 155 1.17 -7.29 -11.91
N GLN A 156 0.97 -7.63 -13.18
CA GLN A 156 1.26 -6.73 -14.31
C GLN A 156 0.35 -5.50 -14.31
N GLU A 157 -0.94 -5.67 -14.03
CA GLU A 157 -1.89 -4.56 -13.93
C GLU A 157 -1.54 -3.62 -12.78
N GLY A 158 -1.20 -4.16 -11.61
CA GLY A 158 -0.71 -3.39 -10.46
C GLY A 158 0.58 -2.62 -10.80
N ALA A 159 1.56 -3.27 -11.45
CA ALA A 159 2.79 -2.61 -11.89
C ALA A 159 2.52 -1.48 -12.91
N ALA A 160 1.60 -1.71 -13.86
CA ALA A 160 1.20 -0.69 -14.81
C ALA A 160 0.56 0.53 -14.12
N TYR A 161 -0.19 0.33 -13.04
CA TYR A 161 -0.69 1.43 -12.22
C TYR A 161 0.47 2.20 -11.57
N TYR A 162 1.44 1.52 -10.94
CA TYR A 162 2.56 2.18 -10.28
C TYR A 162 3.43 2.99 -11.25
N LEU A 163 3.65 2.50 -12.47
CA LEU A 163 4.36 3.25 -13.50
C LEU A 163 3.62 4.56 -13.86
N ARG A 164 2.29 4.52 -13.98
CA ARG A 164 1.50 5.74 -14.22
C ARG A 164 1.54 6.69 -13.02
N ALA A 165 1.50 6.16 -11.81
CA ALA A 165 1.53 6.94 -10.58
C ALA A 165 2.91 7.60 -10.36
N LEU A 166 4.00 6.88 -10.59
CA LEU A 166 5.36 7.42 -10.56
C LEU A 166 5.54 8.53 -11.59
N LYS A 167 5.05 8.33 -12.84
CA LYS A 167 5.07 9.37 -13.87
C LYS A 167 4.29 10.61 -13.46
N ALA A 168 3.14 10.46 -12.78
CA ALA A 168 2.35 11.58 -12.28
C ALA A 168 3.05 12.36 -11.14
N LEU A 169 4.06 11.75 -10.51
CA LEU A 169 4.94 12.35 -9.52
C LEU A 169 6.29 12.81 -10.12
N ASP A 170 6.37 12.93 -11.44
CA ASP A 170 7.58 13.36 -12.17
C ASP A 170 8.82 12.48 -11.94
N PHE A 171 8.63 11.18 -11.63
CA PHE A 171 9.72 10.22 -11.50
C PHE A 171 10.44 10.04 -12.83
N ALA A 172 11.76 10.07 -12.79
CA ALA A 172 12.62 9.74 -13.91
C ALA A 172 13.51 8.51 -13.58
N PRO A 173 13.84 7.67 -14.58
CA PRO A 173 14.77 6.56 -14.38
C PRO A 173 16.08 7.03 -13.72
N GLY A 174 16.49 6.31 -12.66
CA GLY A 174 17.66 6.68 -11.86
C GLY A 174 17.37 7.53 -10.62
N ASP A 175 16.17 8.07 -10.50
CA ASP A 175 15.77 8.76 -9.28
C ASP A 175 15.71 7.80 -8.07
N PRO A 176 15.97 8.27 -6.83
CA PRO A 176 15.89 7.44 -5.64
C PRO A 176 14.48 6.89 -5.44
N LEU A 177 14.30 5.59 -5.61
CA LEU A 177 13.01 4.87 -5.42
C LEU A 177 13.12 3.87 -4.27
N CYS A 178 12.22 3.94 -3.30
CA CYS A 178 12.08 2.95 -2.23
C CYS A 178 10.84 2.09 -2.45
N LEU A 179 11.01 0.76 -2.44
CA LEU A 179 9.93 -0.22 -2.44
C LEU A 179 9.77 -0.77 -1.02
N LEU A 180 8.64 -0.49 -0.37
CA LEU A 180 8.38 -0.83 1.03
C LEU A 180 7.11 -1.67 1.18
N GLY A 181 6.95 -2.28 2.35
CA GLY A 181 5.82 -3.14 2.69
C GLY A 181 5.99 -4.57 2.24
N GLY A 182 5.09 -5.45 2.67
CA GLY A 182 5.19 -6.88 2.40
C GLY A 182 5.04 -7.27 0.93
N ILE A 183 4.51 -6.38 0.10
CA ILE A 183 4.23 -6.63 -1.33
C ILE A 183 5.16 -5.82 -2.23
N GLY A 184 5.61 -4.64 -1.78
CA GLY A 184 6.44 -3.73 -2.56
C GLY A 184 7.61 -4.39 -3.28
N PRO A 185 8.47 -5.16 -2.60
CA PRO A 185 9.62 -5.82 -3.23
C PRO A 185 9.25 -6.79 -4.36
N HIS A 186 8.07 -7.43 -4.31
CA HIS A 186 7.64 -8.37 -5.35
C HIS A 186 7.29 -7.68 -6.67
N TYR A 187 7.01 -6.37 -6.64
CA TYR A 187 6.78 -5.59 -7.86
C TYR A 187 8.06 -5.28 -8.63
N ALA A 188 9.25 -5.35 -8.02
CA ALA A 188 10.51 -5.05 -8.70
C ALA A 188 10.68 -5.81 -10.02
N ARG A 189 10.30 -7.08 -10.08
CA ARG A 189 10.38 -7.91 -11.30
C ARG A 189 9.41 -7.50 -12.43
N TYR A 190 8.44 -6.62 -12.13
CA TYR A 190 7.44 -6.13 -13.08
C TYR A 190 7.67 -4.67 -13.48
N LEU A 191 8.67 -4.01 -12.89
CA LEU A 191 9.08 -2.66 -13.24
C LEU A 191 10.24 -2.72 -14.23
N PRO A 192 10.39 -1.73 -15.14
CA PRO A 192 11.55 -1.63 -16.03
C PRO A 192 12.86 -1.51 -15.25
N GLU A 193 13.94 -2.12 -15.78
CA GLU A 193 15.26 -2.12 -15.12
C GLU A 193 15.80 -0.71 -14.88
N ASP A 194 15.56 0.21 -15.80
CA ASP A 194 15.99 1.61 -15.68
C ASP A 194 15.30 2.32 -14.52
N HIS A 195 14.05 1.97 -14.19
CA HIS A 195 13.33 2.48 -13.00
C HIS A 195 13.92 1.96 -11.70
N LEU A 196 14.59 0.81 -11.74
CA LEU A 196 15.23 0.19 -10.57
C LEU A 196 16.68 0.62 -10.38
N SER A 197 17.27 1.36 -11.32
CA SER A 197 18.66 1.80 -11.23
C SER A 197 18.96 2.72 -10.06
N GLY A 198 17.93 3.46 -9.58
CA GLY A 198 17.96 4.30 -8.38
C GLY A 198 17.34 3.64 -7.13
N LEU A 199 17.17 2.30 -7.13
CA LEU A 199 16.53 1.63 -5.99
C LEU A 199 17.34 1.80 -4.70
N ILE A 200 16.67 2.25 -3.65
CA ILE A 200 17.25 2.44 -2.32
C ILE A 200 16.53 1.59 -1.28
N ALA A 201 17.26 1.15 -0.26
CA ALA A 201 16.67 0.49 0.88
C ALA A 201 15.96 1.50 1.79
N ALA A 202 14.85 1.09 2.41
CA ALA A 202 14.21 1.89 3.44
C ALA A 202 15.17 2.10 4.63
N ARG A 203 15.20 3.31 5.17
CA ARG A 203 16.01 3.66 6.35
C ARG A 203 15.39 3.16 7.64
N GLY A 204 14.08 3.08 7.69
CA GLY A 204 13.31 2.65 8.85
C GLY A 204 11.84 2.39 8.50
N THR A 205 11.03 2.26 9.52
CA THR A 205 9.60 2.00 9.46
C THR A 205 8.77 3.28 9.56
N ALA A 206 7.47 3.19 9.32
CA ALA A 206 6.54 4.30 9.58
C ALA A 206 6.55 4.75 11.06
N LEU A 207 6.84 3.83 12.01
CA LEU A 207 6.96 4.17 13.42
C LEU A 207 8.21 5.02 13.68
N ASP A 208 9.34 4.70 13.03
CA ASP A 208 10.56 5.52 13.09
C ASP A 208 10.28 6.92 12.53
N GLY A 209 9.56 7.01 11.41
CA GLY A 209 9.12 8.27 10.83
C GLY A 209 8.21 9.07 11.76
N ALA A 210 7.24 8.43 12.40
CA ALA A 210 6.38 9.07 13.40
C ALA A 210 7.18 9.59 14.60
N PHE A 211 8.21 8.85 15.03
CA PHE A 211 9.13 9.30 16.09
C PHE A 211 9.94 10.53 15.67
N HIS A 212 10.45 10.59 14.44
CA HIS A 212 11.12 11.79 13.92
C HIS A 212 10.17 12.99 13.88
N LEU A 213 8.95 12.80 13.38
CA LEU A 213 7.96 13.88 13.30
C LEU A 213 7.55 14.42 14.68
N VAL A 214 7.41 13.58 15.71
CA VAL A 214 7.11 14.05 17.06
C VAL A 214 8.30 14.79 17.70
N CYS A 215 9.52 14.35 17.44
CA CYS A 215 10.73 15.05 17.95
C CYS A 215 10.85 16.43 17.32
N LYS A 216 10.61 16.57 16.03
CA LYS A 216 10.60 17.84 15.30
C LYS A 216 9.55 18.80 15.87
N ALA A 217 8.31 18.35 15.95
CA ALA A 217 7.21 19.13 16.51
C ALA A 217 7.50 19.60 17.94
N ALA A 218 8.09 18.74 18.77
CA ALA A 218 8.48 19.09 20.13
C ALA A 218 9.63 20.12 20.17
N ALA A 219 10.57 20.08 19.23
CA ALA A 219 11.69 21.04 19.16
C ALA A 219 11.23 22.44 18.68
N GLU A 220 10.31 22.48 17.70
CA GLU A 220 9.74 23.75 17.18
C GLU A 220 8.95 24.50 18.25
N GLU A 221 8.37 23.79 19.22
CA GLU A 221 7.60 24.37 20.33
C GLU A 221 8.49 24.97 21.47
N VAL A 222 9.76 24.62 21.51
CA VAL A 222 10.71 25.09 22.58
C VAL A 222 11.43 26.35 22.17
N LEU A 223 11.42 26.71 20.89
CA LEU A 223 12.04 27.97 20.42
C LEU A 223 11.05 29.15 20.68
N PRO A 224 11.47 30.19 21.42
CA PRO A 224 10.63 31.34 21.75
C PRO A 224 10.32 32.21 20.53
#